data_1d5edea5984c430479b94894bac66cb9
#
_entry.id   1d5edea5984c430479b94894bac66cb9
#
_cell.length_a   1.000
_cell.length_b   1.000
_cell.length_c   1.000
_cell.angle_alpha   90.00
_cell.angle_beta   90.00
_cell.angle_gamma   90.00
#
_symmetry.space_group_name_H-M   'P 1'
#
loop_
_entity.id
_entity.type
_entity.pdbx_description
1 polymer ?
#
loop_
_entity_poly.entity_id
_entity_poly.type
_entity_poly.pdbx_seq_one_letter_code
_entity_poly.pdbx_strand_id
1 'polypeptide(L)'
;MDPTLEVPMTFLLRIMNQLCDLEQRSNGLTEAEGLRRGINKIKRTFEDLGLSYENPIGQKFNETRTDVEAHISGSATDDLRIVEVMKPVIRYGRDGVFRVIQKGVVVVESRKESV
;
A
#
# COMPACT_ATOMS: atom_id res chain seq x y z
N MET A 1 34.44 5.07 -12.14
CA MET A 1 32.98 4.94 -12.30
C MET A 1 32.29 5.22 -10.96
N ASP A 2 31.44 6.20 -10.96
CA ASP A 2 30.70 6.55 -9.75
C ASP A 2 29.67 5.45 -9.46
N PRO A 3 29.70 4.81 -8.29
CA PRO A 3 28.72 3.79 -7.95
C PRO A 3 27.33 4.36 -7.65
N THR A 4 27.21 5.69 -7.55
CA THR A 4 25.93 6.33 -7.24
C THR A 4 25.15 6.60 -8.52
N LEU A 5 23.98 5.99 -8.64
CA LEU A 5 23.09 6.24 -9.75
C LEU A 5 21.86 6.99 -9.22
N GLU A 6 21.57 8.14 -9.80
CA GLU A 6 20.36 8.86 -9.46
C GLU A 6 19.17 8.22 -10.18
N VAL A 7 18.21 7.77 -9.38
CA VAL A 7 16.98 7.15 -9.90
C VAL A 7 15.81 8.04 -9.51
N PRO A 8 14.99 8.47 -10.49
CA PRO A 8 13.81 9.27 -10.18
C PRO A 8 12.88 8.54 -9.20
N MET A 9 12.33 9.29 -8.25
CA MET A 9 11.40 8.74 -7.26
C MET A 9 10.21 8.02 -7.93
N THR A 10 9.77 8.51 -9.09
CA THR A 10 8.67 7.89 -9.83
C THR A 10 8.93 6.44 -10.20
N PHE A 11 10.18 6.08 -10.50
CA PHE A 11 10.53 4.69 -10.79
C PHE A 11 10.44 3.82 -9.54
N LEU A 12 10.92 4.35 -8.41
CA LEU A 12 10.84 3.63 -7.13
C LEU A 12 9.40 3.39 -6.72
N LEU A 13 8.55 4.40 -6.87
CA LEU A 13 7.12 4.26 -6.56
C LEU A 13 6.45 3.21 -7.46
N ARG A 14 6.82 3.20 -8.74
CA ARG A 14 6.28 2.22 -9.69
C ARG A 14 6.65 0.79 -9.29
N ILE A 15 7.89 0.57 -8.88
CA ILE A 15 8.34 -0.76 -8.42
C ILE A 15 7.60 -1.15 -7.14
N MET A 16 7.45 -0.23 -6.21
CA MET A 16 6.75 -0.50 -4.95
C MET A 16 5.27 -0.81 -5.16
N ASN A 17 4.61 -0.13 -6.10
CA ASN A 17 3.23 -0.45 -6.45
C ASN A 17 3.11 -1.87 -7.01
N GLN A 18 4.05 -2.29 -7.86
CA GLN A 18 4.09 -3.66 -8.38
C GLN A 18 4.37 -4.67 -7.28
N LEU A 19 5.26 -4.34 -6.36
CA LEU A 19 5.59 -5.23 -5.25
C LEU A 19 4.37 -5.47 -4.36
N CYS A 20 3.62 -4.42 -4.06
CA CYS A 20 2.38 -4.53 -3.29
C CYS A 20 1.37 -5.43 -4.00
N ASP A 21 1.22 -5.26 -5.31
CA ASP A 21 0.32 -6.09 -6.11
C ASP A 21 0.73 -7.57 -6.07
N LEU A 22 2.02 -7.85 -6.20
CA LEU A 22 2.54 -9.21 -6.10
C LEU A 22 2.28 -9.81 -4.72
N GLU A 23 2.46 -9.02 -3.68
CA GLU A 23 2.20 -9.48 -2.30
C GLU A 23 0.73 -9.86 -2.12
N GLN A 24 -0.19 -9.05 -2.63
CA GLN A 24 -1.62 -9.34 -2.57
C GLN A 24 -1.97 -10.63 -3.31
N ARG A 25 -1.39 -10.82 -4.49
CA ARG A 25 -1.62 -12.03 -5.29
C ARG A 25 -1.07 -13.27 -4.61
N SER A 26 0.07 -13.14 -3.91
CA SER A 26 0.69 -14.27 -3.22
C SER A 26 -0.16 -14.76 -2.04
N ASN A 27 -0.96 -13.89 -1.44
CA ASN A 27 -1.78 -14.23 -0.28
C ASN A 27 -2.87 -15.26 -0.60
N GLY A 28 -3.27 -15.37 -1.86
CA GLY A 28 -4.27 -16.34 -2.30
C GLY A 28 -3.70 -17.67 -2.72
N LEU A 29 -2.37 -17.84 -2.69
CA LEU A 29 -1.71 -19.05 -3.16
C LEU A 29 -1.29 -19.93 -1.99
N THR A 30 -1.51 -21.25 -2.15
CA THR A 30 -0.91 -22.25 -1.26
C THR A 30 0.55 -22.45 -1.69
N GLU A 31 1.42 -22.80 -0.77
CA GLU A 31 2.84 -23.06 -1.05
C GLU A 31 3.62 -21.85 -1.58
N ALA A 32 3.17 -20.65 -1.27
CA ALA A 32 3.81 -19.41 -1.73
C ALA A 32 4.87 -18.86 -0.74
N GLU A 33 5.36 -19.70 0.16
CA GLU A 33 6.30 -19.27 1.22
C GLU A 33 7.59 -18.68 0.67
N GLY A 34 8.15 -19.34 -0.37
CA GLY A 34 9.37 -18.84 -1.00
C GLY A 34 9.15 -17.49 -1.68
N LEU A 35 8.00 -17.32 -2.32
CA LEU A 35 7.63 -16.05 -2.95
C LEU A 35 7.49 -14.95 -1.90
N ARG A 36 6.80 -15.23 -0.80
CA ARG A 36 6.64 -14.24 0.29
C ARG A 36 7.97 -13.83 0.90
N ARG A 37 8.89 -14.78 1.07
CA ARG A 37 10.24 -14.47 1.58
C ARG A 37 10.98 -13.55 0.62
N GLY A 38 10.88 -13.78 -0.68
CA GLY A 38 11.48 -12.92 -1.71
C GLY A 38 10.91 -11.51 -1.65
N ILE A 39 9.58 -11.40 -1.56
CA ILE A 39 8.89 -10.11 -1.45
C ILE A 39 9.36 -9.37 -0.19
N ASN A 40 9.45 -10.07 0.95
CA ASN A 40 9.87 -9.43 2.20
C ASN A 40 11.31 -8.95 2.15
N LYS A 41 12.19 -9.65 1.45
CA LYS A 41 13.57 -9.20 1.25
C LYS A 41 13.63 -7.90 0.45
N ILE A 42 12.82 -7.81 -0.61
CA ILE A 42 12.74 -6.58 -1.42
C ILE A 42 12.17 -5.43 -0.58
N LYS A 43 11.14 -5.70 0.21
CA LYS A 43 10.56 -4.69 1.11
C LYS A 43 11.60 -4.13 2.07
N ARG A 44 12.43 -4.99 2.66
CA ARG A 44 13.49 -4.56 3.57
C ARG A 44 14.53 -3.70 2.87
N THR A 45 14.85 -4.01 1.62
CA THR A 45 15.76 -3.20 0.82
C THR A 45 15.22 -1.79 0.65
N PHE A 46 13.92 -1.65 0.38
CA PHE A 46 13.28 -0.33 0.31
C PHE A 46 13.26 0.37 1.67
N GLU A 47 13.00 -0.37 2.74
CA GLU A 47 13.01 0.19 4.10
C GLU A 47 14.38 0.77 4.47
N ASP A 48 15.46 0.13 4.00
CA ASP A 48 16.82 0.64 4.20
C ASP A 48 17.01 2.00 3.52
N LEU A 49 16.25 2.29 2.46
CA LEU A 49 16.22 3.58 1.79
C LEU A 49 15.25 4.57 2.44
N GLY A 50 14.50 4.14 3.45
CA GLY A 50 13.47 4.96 4.10
C GLY A 50 12.10 4.86 3.44
N LEU A 51 11.91 3.93 2.50
CA LEU A 51 10.66 3.77 1.76
C LEU A 51 9.88 2.56 2.28
N SER A 52 8.60 2.77 2.55
CA SER A 52 7.70 1.68 2.97
C SER A 52 6.34 1.88 2.33
N TYR A 53 5.62 0.77 2.12
CA TYR A 53 4.24 0.84 1.66
C TYR A 53 3.33 0.13 2.65
N GLU A 54 2.08 0.58 2.67
CA GLU A 54 1.03 -0.03 3.48
C GLU A 54 -0.15 -0.36 2.59
N ASN A 55 -0.64 -1.59 2.68
CA ASN A 55 -1.89 -2.02 2.06
C ASN A 55 -2.98 -1.91 3.12
N PRO A 56 -3.86 -0.90 3.04
CA PRO A 56 -4.86 -0.67 4.08
C PRO A 56 -6.13 -1.51 3.94
N ILE A 57 -6.09 -2.62 3.22
CA ILE A 57 -7.27 -3.48 3.02
C ILE A 57 -7.89 -3.89 4.36
N GLY A 58 -9.22 -3.80 4.46
CA GLY A 58 -9.94 -4.18 5.66
C GLY A 58 -10.00 -3.14 6.76
N GLN A 59 -9.24 -2.05 6.63
CA GLN A 59 -9.23 -1.00 7.64
C GLN A 59 -10.47 -0.13 7.56
N LYS A 60 -10.82 0.45 8.70
CA LYS A 60 -11.93 1.40 8.80
C LYS A 60 -11.56 2.69 8.06
N PHE A 61 -12.51 3.24 7.35
CA PHE A 61 -12.35 4.53 6.70
C PHE A 61 -13.28 5.57 7.31
N ASN A 62 -12.77 6.79 7.49
CA ASN A 62 -13.58 7.97 7.78
C ASN A 62 -12.95 9.17 7.08
N GLU A 63 -13.72 10.25 7.00
CA GLU A 63 -13.31 11.45 6.26
C GLU A 63 -12.08 12.17 6.85
N THR A 64 -11.68 11.82 8.07
CA THR A 64 -10.50 12.42 8.70
C THR A 64 -9.19 11.79 8.22
N ARG A 65 -9.25 10.65 7.54
CA ARG A 65 -8.05 10.02 6.97
C ARG A 65 -7.55 10.83 5.78
N THR A 66 -6.31 11.28 5.87
CA THR A 66 -5.67 12.09 4.82
C THR A 66 -4.67 11.29 3.99
N ASP A 67 -4.41 10.04 4.38
CA ASP A 67 -3.42 9.19 3.72
C ASP A 67 -4.00 8.36 2.55
N VAL A 68 -5.32 8.38 2.37
CA VAL A 68 -5.98 7.67 1.28
C VAL A 68 -7.01 8.55 0.59
N GLU A 69 -7.22 8.26 -0.70
CA GLU A 69 -8.34 8.78 -1.49
C GLU A 69 -9.33 7.65 -1.67
N ALA A 70 -10.57 7.86 -1.24
CA ALA A 70 -11.57 6.80 -1.22
C ALA A 70 -12.66 7.04 -2.24
N HIS A 71 -13.06 5.97 -2.93
CA HIS A 71 -14.24 5.92 -3.78
C HIS A 71 -15.27 5.04 -3.08
N ILE A 72 -16.44 5.61 -2.79
CA ILE A 72 -17.50 4.89 -2.07
C ILE A 72 -18.28 4.04 -3.06
N SER A 73 -18.37 2.75 -2.78
CA SER A 73 -19.21 1.82 -3.51
C SER A 73 -20.54 1.68 -2.75
N GLY A 74 -21.65 1.91 -3.45
CA GLY A 74 -22.96 1.90 -2.84
C GLY A 74 -23.40 3.26 -2.32
N SER A 75 -24.53 3.32 -1.66
CA SER A 75 -25.16 4.56 -1.21
C SER A 75 -25.00 4.83 0.28
N ALA A 76 -24.75 3.81 1.09
CA ALA A 76 -24.56 3.99 2.52
C ALA A 76 -23.17 4.54 2.82
N THR A 77 -23.12 5.46 3.78
CA THR A 77 -21.87 6.13 4.17
C THR A 77 -21.47 5.84 5.62
N ASP A 78 -22.19 4.96 6.28
CA ASP A 78 -21.90 4.54 7.66
C ASP A 78 -20.99 3.32 7.68
N ASP A 79 -20.10 3.29 8.65
CA ASP A 79 -19.21 2.14 8.91
C ASP A 79 -18.49 1.65 7.64
N LEU A 80 -17.80 2.58 7.00
CA LEU A 80 -17.07 2.31 5.77
C LEU A 80 -15.80 1.53 6.04
N ARG A 81 -15.55 0.51 5.21
CA ARG A 81 -14.34 -0.32 5.26
C ARG A 81 -13.69 -0.34 3.89
N ILE A 82 -12.37 -0.42 3.89
CA ILE A 82 -11.60 -0.52 2.66
C ILE A 82 -11.71 -1.95 2.15
N VAL A 83 -12.34 -2.11 0.97
CA VAL A 83 -12.60 -3.42 0.37
C VAL A 83 -11.69 -3.71 -0.82
N GLU A 84 -11.10 -2.66 -1.41
CA GLU A 84 -10.16 -2.80 -2.52
C GLU A 84 -9.10 -1.72 -2.43
N VAL A 85 -7.88 -2.08 -2.74
CA VAL A 85 -6.75 -1.14 -2.76
C VAL A 85 -6.19 -1.12 -4.19
N MET A 86 -6.41 0.02 -4.87
CA MET A 86 -5.89 0.22 -6.22
C MET A 86 -4.44 0.70 -6.18
N LYS A 87 -4.09 1.51 -5.18
CA LYS A 87 -2.71 1.92 -4.89
C LYS A 87 -2.48 1.90 -3.39
N PRO A 88 -1.34 1.37 -2.93
CA PRO A 88 -0.99 1.42 -1.51
C PRO A 88 -0.59 2.82 -1.09
N VAL A 89 -0.58 3.05 0.22
CA VAL A 89 0.02 4.23 0.81
C VAL A 89 1.53 4.03 0.81
N ILE A 90 2.30 5.00 0.32
CA ILE A 90 3.76 4.94 0.35
C ILE A 90 4.28 6.10 1.19
N ARG A 91 5.15 5.76 2.14
CA ARG A 91 5.76 6.72 3.06
C ARG A 91 7.27 6.73 2.87
N TYR A 92 7.83 7.90 3.10
CA TYR A 92 9.28 8.09 3.14
C TYR A 92 9.67 8.75 4.45
N GLY A 93 10.71 8.25 5.07
CA GLY A 93 11.19 8.85 6.29
C GLY A 93 12.36 8.12 6.91
N ARG A 94 12.92 8.74 7.96
CA ARG A 94 14.03 8.20 8.73
C ARG A 94 13.84 8.61 10.19
N ASP A 95 14.41 7.81 11.07
CA ASP A 95 14.45 8.09 12.51
C ASP A 95 13.04 8.28 13.12
N GLY A 96 12.08 7.49 12.63
CA GLY A 96 10.71 7.53 13.15
C GLY A 96 9.84 8.65 12.61
N VAL A 97 10.38 9.51 11.73
CA VAL A 97 9.62 10.60 11.11
C VAL A 97 9.32 10.24 9.66
N PHE A 98 8.05 10.00 9.37
CA PHE A 98 7.60 9.56 8.05
C PHE A 98 6.56 10.50 7.48
N ARG A 99 6.58 10.66 6.16
CA ARG A 99 5.58 11.44 5.43
C ARG A 99 5.01 10.60 4.29
N VAL A 100 3.76 10.83 3.95
CA VAL A 100 3.11 10.19 2.81
C VAL A 100 3.63 10.84 1.52
N ILE A 101 4.24 10.05 0.64
CA ILE A 101 4.69 10.53 -0.68
C ILE A 101 3.79 9.99 -1.79
N GLN A 102 2.96 9.00 -1.50
CA GLN A 102 1.89 8.56 -2.38
C GLN A 102 0.69 8.22 -1.51
N LYS A 103 -0.43 8.89 -1.74
CA LYS A 103 -1.69 8.52 -1.08
C LYS A 103 -2.18 7.17 -1.61
N GLY A 104 -2.75 6.36 -0.74
CA GLY A 104 -3.46 5.18 -1.18
C GLY A 104 -4.70 5.56 -1.97
N VAL A 105 -5.06 4.75 -2.94
CA VAL A 105 -6.33 4.89 -3.68
C VAL A 105 -7.12 3.62 -3.43
N VAL A 106 -8.30 3.78 -2.82
CA VAL A 106 -9.05 2.65 -2.28
C VAL A 106 -10.52 2.75 -2.65
N VAL A 107 -11.19 1.61 -2.62
CA VAL A 107 -12.65 1.53 -2.67
C VAL A 107 -13.13 1.17 -1.28
N VAL A 108 -14.11 1.91 -0.79
CA VAL A 108 -14.71 1.68 0.52
C VAL A 108 -16.19 1.31 0.36
N GLU A 109 -16.68 0.54 1.31
CA GLU A 109 -18.04 0.02 1.26
C GLU A 109 -18.57 -0.06 2.69
N SER A 110 -19.85 0.24 2.85
CA SER A 110 -20.48 0.14 4.16
C SER A 110 -20.71 -1.32 4.54
N ARG A 111 -20.30 -1.69 5.73
CA ARG A 111 -20.57 -3.02 6.29
C ARG A 111 -22.06 -3.23 6.53
N LYS A 112 -22.82 -2.15 6.68
CA LYS A 112 -24.26 -2.22 6.91
C LYS A 112 -25.06 -2.59 5.65
N GLU A 113 -24.46 -2.44 4.46
CA GLU A 113 -25.07 -2.85 3.20
C GLU A 113 -24.81 -4.32 2.86
N SER A 114 -23.85 -4.95 3.55
CA SER A 114 -23.51 -6.36 3.36
C SER A 114 -24.50 -7.23 4.11
N VAL A 115 -25.52 -7.67 3.44
CA VAL A 115 -26.51 -8.58 4.03
C VAL A 115 -26.26 -9.99 3.50
#